data_8302ce340f2690b21f05283af93c3745
#
_entry.id   8302ce340f2690b21f05283af93c3745
#
_cell.length_a   1.000
_cell.length_b   1.000
_cell.length_c   1.000
_cell.angle_alpha   90.00
_cell.angle_beta   90.00
_cell.angle_gamma   90.00
#
_symmetry.space_group_name_H-M   'P 1'
#
loop_
_entity.id
_entity.type
_entity.pdbx_description
1 polymer ?
#
loop_
_entity_poly.entity_id
_entity_poly.type
_entity_poly.pdbx_seq_one_letter_code
_entity_poly.pdbx_strand_id
1 'polypeptide(L)'
;NNSNARRDLGVYVVEEPNPRAVPATRSLRFLPVEYPEQEFFPGRKWHFDSEALFVFEEKLYFLTKHRVTGETAAKAGTNLYRLDSNYTDRKNVLTLVGSRTDIVWPTAASVSPDGNSLAILTLDALWLFSKPRVGDDWLSGKLRQIPLPRDRTRQVEAVCWDDLITLRIANEQRDLFSFDLTMVDSPPRGDSKP
;
A
#
# COMPACT_ATOMS: atom_id res chain seq x y z
N ASN A 1 -0.65 -11.21 7.65
CA ASN A 1 -1.57 -12.37 7.79
C ASN A 1 -1.40 -13.39 6.64
N ASN A 2 -0.18 -13.81 6.38
CA ASN A 2 0.21 -14.64 5.23
C ASN A 2 -0.60 -15.96 5.07
N SER A 3 -1.02 -16.57 6.18
CA SER A 3 -1.84 -17.79 6.19
C SER A 3 -3.35 -17.51 6.26
N ASN A 4 -3.75 -16.24 6.34
CA ASN A 4 -5.14 -15.82 6.56
C ASN A 4 -5.84 -16.47 7.76
N ALA A 5 -5.05 -16.88 8.76
CA ALA A 5 -5.54 -17.58 9.95
C ALA A 5 -5.66 -16.67 11.19
N ARG A 6 -5.10 -15.46 11.16
CA ARG A 6 -5.11 -14.55 12.32
C ARG A 6 -6.49 -13.95 12.55
N ARG A 7 -6.86 -13.89 13.85
CA ARG A 7 -8.14 -13.35 14.34
C ARG A 7 -7.98 -12.03 15.10
N ASP A 8 -6.74 -11.66 15.39
CA ASP A 8 -6.30 -10.52 16.21
C ASP A 8 -5.76 -9.37 15.34
N LEU A 9 -6.40 -9.12 14.21
CA LEU A 9 -6.01 -8.02 13.33
C LEU A 9 -6.33 -6.68 13.95
N GLY A 10 -5.47 -5.68 13.72
CA GLY A 10 -5.72 -4.35 14.24
C GLY A 10 -4.67 -3.33 13.85
N VAL A 11 -4.95 -2.08 14.18
CA VAL A 11 -4.10 -0.93 13.96
C VAL A 11 -3.60 -0.41 15.30
N TYR A 12 -2.29 -0.31 15.45
CA TYR A 12 -1.68 0.42 16.56
C TYR A 12 -1.53 1.89 16.18
N VAL A 13 -2.12 2.76 16.98
CA VAL A 13 -1.89 4.21 16.89
C VAL A 13 -0.76 4.56 17.84
N VAL A 14 0.29 5.16 17.32
CA VAL A 14 1.49 5.55 18.08
C VAL A 14 1.81 7.02 17.83
N GLU A 15 2.49 7.67 18.77
CA GLU A 15 3.17 8.93 18.46
C GLU A 15 4.32 8.65 17.49
N GLU A 16 4.53 9.55 16.53
CA GLU A 16 5.69 9.46 15.65
C GLU A 16 6.97 9.58 16.50
N PRO A 17 7.79 8.52 16.60
CA PRO A 17 8.98 8.56 17.41
C PRO A 17 10.07 9.39 16.73
N ASN A 18 10.78 10.18 17.49
CA ASN A 18 12.04 10.76 17.02
C ASN A 18 13.09 9.63 16.91
N PRO A 19 13.49 9.19 15.71
CA PRO A 19 14.38 8.05 15.54
C PRO A 19 15.79 8.28 16.09
N ARG A 20 16.14 9.54 16.39
CA ARG A 20 17.44 9.92 16.98
C ARG A 20 17.40 9.97 18.50
N ALA A 21 16.21 9.99 19.10
CA ALA A 21 16.06 10.20 20.54
C ALA A 21 15.60 8.94 21.29
N VAL A 22 14.77 8.10 20.66
CA VAL A 22 14.15 6.95 21.35
C VAL A 22 14.18 5.67 20.50
N PRO A 23 14.58 4.54 21.10
CA PRO A 23 14.60 3.25 20.40
C PRO A 23 13.21 2.58 20.34
N ALA A 24 12.22 3.12 21.05
CA ALA A 24 10.87 2.56 21.13
C ALA A 24 9.83 3.65 21.35
N THR A 25 8.61 3.39 20.88
CA THR A 25 7.44 4.26 21.14
C THR A 25 6.35 3.47 21.82
N ARG A 26 5.46 4.19 22.52
CA ARG A 26 4.30 3.62 23.20
C ARG A 26 3.09 3.62 22.27
N SER A 27 2.36 2.51 22.27
CA SER A 27 1.03 2.49 21.65
C SER A 27 0.07 3.36 22.47
N LEU A 28 -0.58 4.31 21.80
CA LEU A 28 -1.61 5.16 22.38
C LEU A 28 -2.97 4.48 22.36
N ARG A 29 -3.26 3.76 21.27
CA ARG A 29 -4.52 3.03 21.06
C ARG A 29 -4.26 1.79 20.21
N PHE A 30 -5.10 0.79 20.40
CA PHE A 30 -5.23 -0.35 19.49
C PHE A 30 -6.67 -0.37 18.96
N LEU A 31 -6.83 -0.41 17.67
CA LEU A 31 -8.12 -0.49 16.97
C LEU A 31 -8.25 -1.89 16.38
N PRO A 32 -8.99 -2.80 17.01
CA PRO A 32 -9.22 -4.12 16.43
C PRO A 32 -10.00 -3.99 15.13
N VAL A 33 -9.59 -4.68 14.07
CA VAL A 33 -10.27 -4.64 12.76
C VAL A 33 -10.66 -6.04 12.30
N GLU A 34 -11.66 -6.11 11.41
CA GLU A 34 -11.99 -7.33 10.70
C GLU A 34 -12.41 -7.03 9.26
N TYR A 35 -12.08 -7.95 8.37
CA TYR A 35 -12.58 -7.93 7.00
C TYR A 35 -13.98 -8.56 6.96
N PRO A 36 -14.98 -7.89 6.37
CA PRO A 36 -16.36 -8.38 6.40
C PRO A 36 -16.55 -9.73 5.70
N GLU A 37 -15.69 -10.05 4.73
CA GLU A 37 -15.79 -11.30 3.98
C GLU A 37 -14.91 -12.44 4.55
N GLN A 38 -14.13 -12.18 5.60
CA GLN A 38 -13.28 -13.21 6.24
C GLN A 38 -14.05 -13.98 7.31
N GLU A 39 -14.96 -14.86 6.89
CA GLU A 39 -15.80 -15.67 7.79
C GLU A 39 -15.07 -16.87 8.42
N PHE A 40 -14.03 -17.38 7.77
CA PHE A 40 -13.28 -18.57 8.16
C PHE A 40 -11.80 -18.25 8.44
N PHE A 41 -11.18 -19.03 9.34
CA PHE A 41 -9.78 -18.87 9.77
C PHE A 41 -9.08 -20.25 9.83
N PRO A 42 -8.23 -20.61 8.84
CA PRO A 42 -7.90 -19.81 7.65
C PRO A 42 -9.10 -19.60 6.72
N GLY A 43 -9.08 -18.46 6.00
CA GLY A 43 -10.12 -18.11 5.04
C GLY A 43 -10.19 -19.10 3.87
N ARG A 44 -11.36 -19.23 3.26
CA ARG A 44 -11.52 -19.98 2.00
C ARG A 44 -10.81 -19.30 0.82
N LYS A 45 -10.62 -17.97 0.90
CA LYS A 45 -9.81 -17.16 -0.02
C LYS A 45 -8.72 -16.48 0.79
N TRP A 46 -7.49 -16.53 0.33
CA TRP A 46 -6.36 -15.89 0.99
C TRP A 46 -6.13 -14.48 0.42
N HIS A 47 -7.07 -13.58 0.68
CA HIS A 47 -7.13 -12.21 0.17
C HIS A 47 -7.05 -11.13 1.27
N PHE A 48 -6.69 -11.50 2.51
CA PHE A 48 -6.77 -10.63 3.69
C PHE A 48 -5.40 -10.35 4.33
N ASP A 49 -4.35 -10.51 3.55
CA ASP A 49 -3.01 -10.07 3.92
C ASP A 49 -2.81 -8.62 3.45
N SER A 50 -2.40 -7.72 4.33
CA SER A 50 -2.22 -6.31 3.98
C SER A 50 -0.87 -5.80 4.50
N GLU A 51 -0.12 -5.16 3.63
CA GLU A 51 1.13 -4.48 3.95
C GLU A 51 1.11 -3.02 3.51
N ALA A 52 0.31 -2.69 2.49
CA ALA A 52 0.15 -1.33 2.02
C ALA A 52 -1.03 -0.64 2.70
N LEU A 53 -0.78 0.54 3.27
CA LEU A 53 -1.81 1.40 3.86
C LEU A 53 -1.51 2.86 3.56
N PHE A 54 -2.55 3.69 3.55
CA PHE A 54 -2.43 5.14 3.42
C PHE A 54 -3.56 5.84 4.17
N VAL A 55 -3.33 7.13 4.48
CA VAL A 55 -4.35 7.99 5.08
C VAL A 55 -4.80 9.01 4.04
N PHE A 56 -6.10 9.19 3.92
CA PHE A 56 -6.69 10.24 3.09
C PHE A 56 -7.98 10.77 3.75
N GLU A 57 -8.12 12.10 3.86
CA GLU A 57 -9.24 12.77 4.52
C GLU A 57 -9.58 12.16 5.89
N GLU A 58 -8.55 12.01 6.74
CA GLU A 58 -8.62 11.46 8.10
C GLU A 58 -9.08 9.98 8.19
N LYS A 59 -9.21 9.29 7.06
CA LYS A 59 -9.56 7.87 6.99
C LYS A 59 -8.34 7.03 6.63
N LEU A 60 -8.26 5.85 7.22
CA LEU A 60 -7.22 4.87 6.94
C LEU A 60 -7.72 3.86 5.91
N TYR A 61 -6.90 3.63 4.90
CA TYR A 61 -7.16 2.69 3.81
C TYR A 61 -6.12 1.59 3.82
N PHE A 62 -6.54 0.37 3.42
CA PHE A 62 -5.71 -0.83 3.35
C PHE A 62 -5.80 -1.44 1.97
N LEU A 63 -4.67 -1.83 1.40
CA LEU A 63 -4.59 -2.64 0.18
C LEU A 63 -4.16 -4.04 0.54
N THR A 64 -4.87 -5.05 0.03
CA THR A 64 -4.59 -6.44 0.35
C THR A 64 -3.74 -7.13 -0.70
N LYS A 65 -2.93 -8.08 -0.26
CA LYS A 65 -2.23 -9.05 -1.10
C LYS A 65 -3.11 -10.27 -1.29
N HIS A 66 -3.34 -10.67 -2.54
CA HIS A 66 -3.99 -11.94 -2.81
C HIS A 66 -2.96 -13.07 -2.92
N ARG A 67 -3.29 -14.22 -2.36
CA ARG A 67 -2.47 -15.44 -2.42
C ARG A 67 -3.26 -16.60 -2.98
N VAL A 68 -2.57 -17.57 -3.55
CA VAL A 68 -3.16 -18.87 -3.88
C VAL A 68 -3.58 -19.53 -2.56
N THR A 69 -4.82 -19.99 -2.49
CA THR A 69 -5.36 -20.56 -1.24
C THR A 69 -4.55 -21.80 -0.82
N GLY A 70 -4.09 -21.78 0.43
CA GLY A 70 -3.24 -22.86 0.97
C GLY A 70 -1.75 -22.69 0.68
N GLU A 71 -1.35 -21.67 -0.06
CA GLU A 71 0.03 -21.43 -0.47
C GLU A 71 0.46 -19.99 -0.16
N THR A 72 1.77 -19.77 -0.03
CA THR A 72 2.34 -18.42 0.08
C THR A 72 2.54 -17.74 -1.27
N ALA A 73 2.24 -18.45 -2.37
CA ALA A 73 2.40 -17.94 -3.72
C ALA A 73 1.48 -16.75 -4.01
N ALA A 74 2.01 -15.80 -4.79
CA ALA A 74 1.26 -14.62 -5.22
C ALA A 74 0.12 -14.99 -6.16
N LYS A 75 -1.02 -14.34 -5.96
CA LYS A 75 -2.14 -14.32 -6.88
C LYS A 75 -2.41 -12.87 -7.27
N ALA A 76 -2.70 -12.63 -8.53
CA ALA A 76 -3.08 -11.30 -9.00
C ALA A 76 -4.40 -10.86 -8.34
N GLY A 77 -4.43 -9.61 -7.91
CA GLY A 77 -5.56 -8.97 -7.29
C GLY A 77 -5.21 -8.22 -6.00
N THR A 78 -5.96 -7.17 -5.76
CA THR A 78 -5.96 -6.39 -4.52
C THR A 78 -7.36 -5.87 -4.23
N ASN A 79 -7.72 -5.80 -2.96
CA ASN A 79 -8.90 -5.11 -2.48
C ASN A 79 -8.47 -3.86 -1.72
N LEU A 80 -9.24 -2.80 -1.88
CA LEU A 80 -9.11 -1.55 -1.13
C LEU A 80 -10.19 -1.51 -0.05
N TYR A 81 -9.78 -1.50 1.20
CA TYR A 81 -10.66 -1.36 2.34
C TYR A 81 -10.44 -0.03 3.03
N ARG A 82 -11.48 0.48 3.70
CA ARG A 82 -11.47 1.71 4.48
C ARG A 82 -11.93 1.44 5.91
N LEU A 83 -11.26 2.08 6.87
CA LEU A 83 -11.64 2.08 8.27
C LEU A 83 -12.55 3.29 8.55
N ASP A 84 -13.83 3.03 8.86
CA ASP A 84 -14.85 4.05 9.07
C ASP A 84 -15.17 4.34 10.55
N SER A 85 -14.63 3.52 11.46
CA SER A 85 -14.85 3.65 12.90
C SER A 85 -13.54 3.52 13.68
N ASN A 86 -13.52 3.95 14.93
CA ASN A 86 -12.31 4.00 15.76
C ASN A 86 -12.50 3.39 17.16
N TYR A 87 -13.32 2.35 17.25
CA TYR A 87 -13.58 1.63 18.49
C TYR A 87 -12.33 0.93 19.00
N THR A 88 -12.11 0.99 20.32
CA THR A 88 -11.00 0.31 21.00
C THR A 88 -11.48 -0.93 21.79
N ASP A 89 -12.75 -1.03 22.04
CA ASP A 89 -13.41 -2.06 22.86
C ASP A 89 -14.12 -3.15 22.06
N ARG A 90 -14.22 -2.96 20.75
CA ARG A 90 -14.85 -3.90 19.82
C ARG A 90 -14.25 -3.79 18.44
N LYS A 91 -14.53 -4.77 17.57
CA LYS A 91 -14.02 -4.79 16.21
C LYS A 91 -14.62 -3.69 15.35
N ASN A 92 -13.76 -3.08 14.56
CA ASN A 92 -14.12 -2.16 13.49
C ASN A 92 -14.21 -2.96 12.19
N VAL A 93 -15.40 -3.11 11.66
CA VAL A 93 -15.61 -3.79 10.38
C VAL A 93 -15.14 -2.87 9.27
N LEU A 94 -14.19 -3.34 8.45
CA LEU A 94 -13.68 -2.58 7.33
C LEU A 94 -14.72 -2.51 6.20
N THR A 95 -14.76 -1.38 5.50
CA THR A 95 -15.62 -1.21 4.31
C THR A 95 -14.82 -1.52 3.06
N LEU A 96 -15.27 -2.49 2.25
CA LEU A 96 -14.73 -2.73 0.92
C LEU A 96 -15.11 -1.55 0.01
N VAL A 97 -14.11 -0.83 -0.50
CA VAL A 97 -14.28 0.38 -1.32
C VAL A 97 -14.11 0.06 -2.80
N GLY A 98 -13.15 -0.78 -3.14
CA GLY A 98 -12.85 -1.14 -4.51
C GLY A 98 -11.96 -2.38 -4.62
N SER A 99 -11.78 -2.86 -5.85
CA SER A 99 -10.89 -3.98 -6.13
C SER A 99 -10.30 -3.92 -7.54
N ARG A 100 -9.13 -4.53 -7.73
CA ARG A 100 -8.50 -4.72 -9.04
C ARG A 100 -7.92 -6.12 -9.15
N THR A 101 -7.85 -6.62 -10.37
CA THR A 101 -7.37 -7.98 -10.66
C THR A 101 -5.97 -8.02 -11.25
N ASP A 102 -5.39 -6.87 -11.59
CA ASP A 102 -4.10 -6.74 -12.28
C ASP A 102 -2.94 -6.32 -11.36
N ILE A 103 -3.21 -5.82 -10.16
CA ILE A 103 -2.16 -5.48 -9.17
C ILE A 103 -1.76 -6.74 -8.41
N VAL A 104 -0.45 -7.00 -8.36
CA VAL A 104 0.11 -8.15 -7.64
C VAL A 104 0.94 -7.67 -6.46
N TRP A 105 0.55 -8.08 -5.26
CA TRP A 105 1.27 -7.83 -4.02
C TRP A 105 1.67 -6.37 -3.79
N PRO A 106 0.71 -5.46 -3.53
CA PRO A 106 1.03 -4.13 -3.07
C PRO A 106 1.80 -4.19 -1.75
N THR A 107 2.97 -3.56 -1.69
CA THR A 107 3.87 -3.53 -0.52
C THR A 107 3.75 -2.22 0.25
N ALA A 108 3.47 -1.11 -0.44
CA ALA A 108 3.28 0.18 0.18
C ALA A 108 2.33 1.07 -0.62
N ALA A 109 1.79 2.11 0.01
CA ALA A 109 0.99 3.13 -0.66
C ALA A 109 1.15 4.50 0.01
N SER A 110 1.03 5.57 -0.78
CA SER A 110 1.14 6.95 -0.30
C SER A 110 0.34 7.90 -1.17
N VAL A 111 -0.42 8.80 -0.56
CA VAL A 111 -1.14 9.88 -1.26
C VAL A 111 -0.21 11.08 -1.40
N SER A 112 -0.27 11.76 -2.56
CA SER A 112 0.51 12.97 -2.82
C SER A 112 0.13 14.12 -1.87
N PRO A 113 1.04 15.08 -1.61
CA PRO A 113 0.79 16.20 -0.71
C PRO A 113 -0.45 17.04 -1.06
N ASP A 114 -0.80 17.11 -2.34
CA ASP A 114 -2.00 17.81 -2.83
C ASP A 114 -3.28 16.97 -2.79
N GLY A 115 -3.19 15.69 -2.40
CA GLY A 115 -4.31 14.76 -2.33
C GLY A 115 -4.88 14.33 -3.69
N ASN A 116 -4.17 14.53 -4.79
CA ASN A 116 -4.67 14.28 -6.15
C ASN A 116 -4.14 12.99 -6.78
N SER A 117 -3.13 12.36 -6.17
CA SER A 117 -2.50 11.14 -6.68
C SER A 117 -2.26 10.14 -5.56
N LEU A 118 -2.51 8.86 -5.84
CA LEU A 118 -2.14 7.73 -4.99
C LEU A 118 -1.04 6.95 -5.69
N ALA A 119 0.09 6.79 -5.03
CA ALA A 119 1.14 5.87 -5.40
C ALA A 119 0.95 4.54 -4.69
N ILE A 120 0.91 3.44 -5.44
CA ILE A 120 0.92 2.08 -4.91
C ILE A 120 2.19 1.41 -5.42
N LEU A 121 2.95 0.82 -4.52
CA LEU A 121 4.19 0.12 -4.82
C LEU A 121 3.93 -1.39 -4.88
N THR A 122 4.45 -2.04 -5.91
CA THR A 122 4.61 -3.48 -6.01
C THR A 122 6.08 -3.82 -6.23
N LEU A 123 6.46 -5.09 -6.18
CA LEU A 123 7.87 -5.47 -6.35
C LEU A 123 8.45 -5.12 -7.74
N ASP A 124 7.61 -4.91 -8.74
CA ASP A 124 7.99 -4.73 -10.15
C ASP A 124 7.46 -3.45 -10.79
N ALA A 125 6.62 -2.69 -10.08
CA ALA A 125 6.04 -1.48 -10.63
C ALA A 125 5.62 -0.46 -9.57
N LEU A 126 5.61 0.80 -9.98
CA LEU A 126 4.93 1.90 -9.31
C LEU A 126 3.63 2.19 -10.06
N TRP A 127 2.51 2.15 -9.36
CA TRP A 127 1.16 2.39 -9.87
C TRP A 127 0.67 3.74 -9.37
N LEU A 128 0.42 4.67 -10.28
CA LEU A 128 -0.05 6.01 -9.96
C LEU A 128 -1.51 6.14 -10.37
N PHE A 129 -2.38 6.36 -9.41
CA PHE A 129 -3.80 6.59 -9.63
C PHE A 129 -4.12 8.07 -9.38
N SER A 130 -4.87 8.70 -10.28
CA SER A 130 -5.46 10.00 -9.98
C SER A 130 -6.64 9.85 -9.02
N LYS A 131 -6.88 10.86 -8.20
CA LYS A 131 -8.07 10.93 -7.34
C LYS A 131 -9.33 10.63 -8.16
N PRO A 132 -10.22 9.73 -7.70
CA PRO A 132 -11.47 9.46 -8.39
C PRO A 132 -12.35 10.73 -8.42
N ARG A 133 -13.15 10.89 -9.47
CA ARG A 133 -14.04 12.05 -9.60
C ARG A 133 -15.20 12.03 -8.60
N VAL A 134 -15.61 10.84 -8.20
CA VAL A 134 -16.71 10.61 -7.25
C VAL A 134 -16.31 9.47 -6.32
N GLY A 135 -16.61 9.65 -5.02
CA GLY A 135 -16.29 8.66 -4.01
C GLY A 135 -14.79 8.57 -3.72
N ASP A 136 -14.37 7.45 -3.18
CA ASP A 136 -13.03 7.20 -2.67
C ASP A 136 -12.43 5.85 -3.14
N ASP A 137 -13.02 5.23 -4.18
CA ASP A 137 -12.40 4.11 -4.87
C ASP A 137 -11.23 4.59 -5.74
N TRP A 138 -10.08 4.78 -5.09
CA TRP A 138 -8.84 5.18 -5.74
C TRP A 138 -8.44 4.24 -6.88
N LEU A 139 -8.80 2.96 -6.80
CA LEU A 139 -8.46 1.97 -7.81
C LEU A 139 -9.24 2.17 -9.12
N SER A 140 -10.31 2.97 -9.11
CA SER A 140 -11.08 3.38 -10.29
C SER A 140 -10.50 4.62 -10.99
N GLY A 141 -9.54 5.31 -10.39
CA GLY A 141 -8.90 6.50 -10.94
C GLY A 141 -8.12 6.23 -12.25
N LYS A 142 -7.76 7.30 -12.95
CA LYS A 142 -6.89 7.18 -14.11
C LYS A 142 -5.53 6.62 -13.67
N LEU A 143 -5.08 5.57 -14.35
CA LEU A 143 -3.87 4.84 -14.00
C LEU A 143 -2.71 5.20 -14.94
N ARG A 144 -1.52 5.37 -14.33
CA ARG A 144 -0.22 5.29 -14.98
C ARG A 144 0.62 4.25 -14.25
N GLN A 145 1.09 3.24 -14.96
CA GLN A 145 1.99 2.22 -14.42
C GLN A 145 3.42 2.49 -14.90
N ILE A 146 4.37 2.42 -14.00
CA ILE A 146 5.80 2.65 -14.25
C ILE A 146 6.55 1.39 -13.81
N PRO A 147 7.15 0.63 -14.75
CA PRO A 147 7.94 -0.54 -14.40
C PRO A 147 9.15 -0.17 -13.54
N LEU A 148 9.43 -0.99 -12.54
CA LEU A 148 10.63 -0.88 -11.72
C LEU A 148 11.62 -1.99 -12.10
N PRO A 149 12.93 -1.66 -12.27
CA PRO A 149 13.96 -2.64 -12.59
C PRO A 149 14.27 -3.51 -11.35
N ARG A 150 13.57 -4.61 -11.21
CA ARG A 150 13.62 -5.49 -10.02
C ARG A 150 15.03 -6.00 -9.69
N ASP A 151 15.89 -6.16 -10.67
CA ASP A 151 17.30 -6.49 -10.48
C ASP A 151 18.06 -5.40 -9.69
N ARG A 152 17.62 -4.15 -9.76
CA ARG A 152 18.18 -3.01 -9.03
C ARG A 152 17.39 -2.68 -7.77
N THR A 153 16.07 -2.58 -7.89
CA THR A 153 15.19 -2.17 -6.79
C THR A 153 14.93 -3.27 -5.77
N ARG A 154 15.06 -4.54 -6.16
CA ARG A 154 14.90 -5.73 -5.29
C ARG A 154 13.54 -5.78 -4.61
N GLN A 155 13.50 -6.02 -3.27
CA GLN A 155 12.29 -6.08 -2.48
C GLN A 155 11.94 -4.69 -1.95
N VAL A 156 11.22 -3.91 -2.74
CA VAL A 156 10.75 -2.57 -2.34
C VAL A 156 9.52 -2.70 -1.43
N GLU A 157 9.58 -2.04 -0.27
CA GLU A 157 8.59 -2.19 0.80
C GLU A 157 8.07 -0.85 1.36
N ALA A 158 8.61 0.27 0.87
CA ALA A 158 8.14 1.58 1.29
C ALA A 158 8.11 2.58 0.13
N VAL A 159 7.08 3.41 0.09
CA VAL A 159 6.98 4.56 -0.82
C VAL A 159 6.41 5.76 -0.07
N CYS A 160 6.98 6.93 -0.32
CA CYS A 160 6.40 8.19 0.11
C CYS A 160 6.66 9.29 -0.92
N TRP A 161 5.79 10.29 -0.95
CA TRP A 161 6.02 11.51 -1.72
C TRP A 161 6.94 12.44 -0.95
N ASP A 162 7.97 12.93 -1.64
CA ASP A 162 8.85 13.99 -1.13
C ASP A 162 8.27 15.37 -1.51
N ASP A 163 7.73 15.46 -2.73
CA ASP A 163 6.98 16.58 -3.28
C ASP A 163 5.98 16.10 -4.34
N LEU A 164 5.46 16.97 -5.20
CA LEU A 164 4.44 16.62 -6.21
C LEU A 164 4.98 15.80 -7.39
N ILE A 165 6.30 15.73 -7.56
CA ILE A 165 6.94 15.05 -8.68
C ILE A 165 8.00 14.04 -8.27
N THR A 166 8.39 14.03 -6.99
CA THR A 166 9.44 13.16 -6.46
C THR A 166 8.88 12.15 -5.47
N LEU A 167 9.17 10.88 -5.69
CA LEU A 167 8.89 9.79 -4.77
C LEU A 167 10.18 9.24 -4.18
N ARG A 168 10.13 8.84 -2.92
CA ARG A 168 11.15 8.04 -2.25
C ARG A 168 10.66 6.60 -2.13
N ILE A 169 11.50 5.67 -2.53
CA ILE A 169 11.23 4.23 -2.44
C ILE A 169 12.37 3.60 -1.65
N ALA A 170 12.03 2.77 -0.67
CA ALA A 170 13.01 2.00 0.08
C ALA A 170 12.76 0.50 -0.05
N ASN A 171 13.84 -0.28 0.06
CA ASN A 171 13.80 -1.74 0.01
C ASN A 171 14.28 -2.38 1.33
N GLU A 172 14.09 -3.70 1.48
CA GLU A 172 14.56 -4.47 2.65
C GLU A 172 16.10 -4.50 2.76
N GLN A 173 16.82 -4.24 1.69
CA GLN A 173 18.28 -4.23 1.63
C GLN A 173 18.89 -2.91 2.11
N ARG A 174 18.04 -1.97 2.59
CA ARG A 174 18.41 -0.64 3.11
C ARG A 174 18.84 0.36 2.01
N ASP A 175 18.47 0.10 0.76
CA ASP A 175 18.67 1.08 -0.30
C ASP A 175 17.49 2.07 -0.31
N LEU A 176 17.81 3.34 -0.59
CA LEU A 176 16.84 4.41 -0.77
C LEU A 176 16.97 4.98 -2.18
N PHE A 177 15.88 4.97 -2.92
CA PHE A 177 15.80 5.46 -4.29
C PHE A 177 15.01 6.77 -4.33
N SER A 178 15.48 7.71 -5.15
CA SER A 178 14.72 8.90 -5.56
C SER A 178 14.15 8.65 -6.94
N PHE A 179 12.86 8.84 -7.09
CA PHE A 179 12.14 8.62 -8.33
C PHE A 179 11.49 9.92 -8.79
N ASP A 180 12.03 10.51 -9.87
CA ASP A 180 11.51 11.75 -10.46
C ASP A 180 10.56 11.42 -11.61
N LEU A 181 9.29 11.77 -11.45
CA LEU A 181 8.22 11.49 -12.42
C LEU A 181 8.41 12.23 -13.75
N THR A 182 9.15 13.33 -13.77
CA THR A 182 9.41 14.09 -14.99
C THR A 182 10.38 13.36 -15.91
N MET A 183 11.27 12.54 -15.33
CA MET A 183 12.26 11.76 -16.08
C MET A 183 11.66 10.56 -16.81
N VAL A 184 10.51 10.08 -16.38
CA VAL A 184 9.86 8.88 -16.95
C VAL A 184 9.16 9.18 -18.27
N ASP A 185 8.74 10.43 -18.48
CA ASP A 185 8.09 10.88 -19.72
C ASP A 185 9.09 11.33 -20.80
N SER A 186 10.37 11.38 -20.46
CA SER A 186 11.40 11.74 -21.42
C SER A 186 11.69 10.54 -22.33
N PRO A 187 11.62 10.66 -23.66
CA PRO A 187 12.09 9.60 -24.55
C PRO A 187 13.55 9.29 -24.22
N PRO A 188 13.99 8.03 -24.31
CA PRO A 188 15.38 7.67 -24.07
C PRO A 188 16.28 8.59 -24.89
N ARG A 189 17.19 9.28 -24.23
CA ARG A 189 18.20 10.09 -24.92
C ARG A 189 18.91 9.13 -25.86
N GLY A 190 18.71 9.31 -27.18
CA GLY A 190 19.41 8.55 -28.16
C GLY A 190 20.92 8.72 -27.89
N ASP A 191 21.60 7.60 -27.71
CA ASP A 191 23.06 7.59 -27.67
C ASP A 191 23.55 8.20 -28.99
N SER A 192 23.86 9.48 -28.96
CA SER A 192 24.67 10.09 -29.99
C SER A 192 26.08 9.50 -29.86
N LYS A 193 26.32 8.39 -30.56
CA LYS A 193 27.67 7.88 -30.74
C LYS A 193 28.51 8.97 -31.44
N PRO A 194 29.72 9.22 -30.94
CA PRO A 194 30.69 10.10 -31.59
C PRO A 194 31.13 9.58 -32.95
#